data_d961d8ff043b0f8d2a8708dca7376db5
#
_entry.id   d961d8ff043b0f8d2a8708dca7376db5
#
_cell.length_a   1.000
_cell.length_b   1.000
_cell.length_c   1.000
_cell.angle_alpha   90.00
_cell.angle_beta   90.00
_cell.angle_gamma   90.00
#
_symmetry.space_group_name_H-M   'P 1'
#
loop_
_entity.id
_entity.type
_entity.pdbx_description
1 polymer ?
#
loop_
_entity_poly.entity_id
_entity_poly.type
_entity_poly.pdbx_seq_one_letter_code
_entity_poly.pdbx_strand_id
1 'polypeptide(L)'
;MVFSLCYNVHGVTSADESPPGKGLRMLTFINESTDPFYNQAFEEFVFENYAEDDVFYLWQNRPAIVVGCYQNICREVNVHALRRRGVPVVRRMTGGGTVYHDLGNVNYSFMLRADGALDYDHFLDPVIAALNRMGIPAHKNRSCDIAIGDRKISGSAQKAAGGRILHHGTLLFESDLASLDAFTAHAKNDAFQTKGTLSAICTVTNIRDHLAEPMSIADFRSRLLAEVLPANHVCVELTDEQRAQVRKLRNEKYRSWDWTWGKTPTFSYAREGSFAGQPLRVSYKAKKGVLSDACIESPFIDAERAALLLNGSRLDPDGLQKICFALAGERAGELMEYLM
;
A
#
# COMPACT_ATOMS: atom_id res chain seq x y z
N MET A 1 -13.16 4.75 -25.58
CA MET A 1 -13.27 6.10 -26.18
C MET A 1 -13.19 7.14 -25.04
N VAL A 2 -12.06 7.20 -24.32
CA VAL A 2 -11.84 8.06 -23.12
C VAL A 2 -10.46 8.73 -23.20
N PHE A 3 -9.98 9.00 -24.39
CA PHE A 3 -8.65 9.59 -24.61
C PHE A 3 -8.72 10.93 -25.33
N SER A 4 -9.45 11.91 -24.77
CA SER A 4 -9.53 13.23 -25.45
C SER A 4 -9.32 14.45 -24.55
N LEU A 5 -8.75 14.31 -23.35
CA LEU A 5 -8.49 15.49 -22.48
C LEU A 5 -7.01 15.89 -22.39
N CYS A 6 -6.11 15.18 -23.07
CA CYS A 6 -4.70 15.54 -23.17
C CYS A 6 -4.27 15.99 -24.58
N TYR A 7 -5.18 16.32 -25.49
CA TYR A 7 -4.82 16.78 -26.83
C TYR A 7 -5.03 18.28 -26.96
N ASN A 8 -3.97 19.05 -26.86
CA ASN A 8 -3.58 20.12 -27.77
C ASN A 8 -2.32 20.81 -27.27
N VAL A 9 -1.17 20.32 -27.67
CA VAL A 9 0.00 21.17 -27.92
C VAL A 9 0.78 20.59 -29.10
N HIS A 10 0.40 20.99 -30.31
CA HIS A 10 1.33 20.98 -31.43
C HIS A 10 2.26 22.18 -31.28
N GLY A 11 3.56 21.94 -31.35
CA GLY A 11 4.52 23.01 -31.47
C GLY A 11 5.88 22.65 -30.89
N VAL A 12 6.58 21.70 -31.52
CA VAL A 12 8.05 21.64 -31.39
C VAL A 12 8.60 22.73 -32.27
N THR A 13 9.03 23.84 -31.70
CA THR A 13 9.96 24.77 -32.36
C THR A 13 11.23 24.82 -31.52
N SER A 14 12.32 24.68 -32.25
CA SER A 14 13.72 24.74 -31.84
C SER A 14 14.11 25.99 -31.07
N ALA A 15 14.96 25.78 -30.07
CA ALA A 15 16.05 26.60 -29.57
C ALA A 15 15.85 28.10 -29.36
N ASP A 16 16.22 28.49 -28.13
CA ASP A 16 16.71 29.78 -27.72
C ASP A 16 15.66 30.83 -27.31
N GLU A 17 15.26 30.71 -26.03
CA GLU A 17 14.96 31.86 -25.18
C GLU A 17 14.97 31.45 -23.71
N SER A 18 15.81 32.05 -22.90
CA SER A 18 15.83 31.89 -21.45
C SER A 18 14.46 32.20 -20.86
N PRO A 19 13.86 31.34 -20.02
CA PRO A 19 12.51 31.56 -19.55
C PRO A 19 12.44 32.68 -18.54
N PRO A 20 11.39 33.52 -18.58
CA PRO A 20 11.04 34.41 -17.49
C PRO A 20 10.69 33.61 -16.25
N GLY A 21 11.09 34.08 -15.09
CA GLY A 21 10.97 33.57 -13.73
C GLY A 21 10.21 32.23 -13.53
N LYS A 22 10.88 31.23 -12.96
CA LYS A 22 10.33 29.90 -12.64
C LYS A 22 9.09 30.01 -11.73
N GLY A 23 7.93 30.18 -12.33
CA GLY A 23 6.69 29.78 -11.68
C GLY A 23 6.74 28.25 -11.52
N LEU A 24 6.54 27.75 -10.32
CA LEU A 24 6.47 26.33 -10.01
C LEU A 24 5.51 25.62 -10.98
N ARG A 25 6.04 24.69 -11.75
CA ARG A 25 5.32 23.94 -12.77
C ARG A 25 4.90 22.60 -12.18
N MET A 26 3.61 22.29 -12.21
CA MET A 26 3.11 20.99 -11.74
C MET A 26 3.10 19.98 -12.87
N LEU A 27 3.75 18.86 -12.67
CA LEU A 27 3.72 17.71 -13.57
C LEU A 27 2.61 16.75 -13.17
N THR A 28 1.96 16.15 -14.17
CA THR A 28 1.10 14.99 -13.96
C THR A 28 1.58 13.83 -14.82
N PHE A 29 1.52 12.62 -14.28
CA PHE A 29 1.99 11.41 -14.97
C PHE A 29 0.84 10.53 -15.41
N ILE A 30 0.93 10.00 -16.62
CA ILE A 30 0.04 8.96 -17.11
C ILE A 30 0.63 7.62 -16.69
N ASN A 31 -0.06 6.93 -15.80
CA ASN A 31 0.28 5.58 -15.34
C ASN A 31 -0.96 4.69 -15.40
N GLU A 32 -1.05 3.88 -16.43
CA GLU A 32 -2.16 2.94 -16.65
C GLU A 32 -1.95 1.58 -15.98
N SER A 33 -0.77 1.36 -15.38
CA SER A 33 -0.47 0.10 -14.72
C SER A 33 -1.37 -0.11 -13.50
N THR A 34 -1.89 -1.33 -13.38
CA THR A 34 -2.58 -1.80 -12.18
C THR A 34 -1.75 -2.81 -11.37
N ASP A 35 -0.49 -3.07 -11.75
CA ASP A 35 0.43 -3.91 -10.99
C ASP A 35 0.89 -3.17 -9.72
N PRO A 36 0.50 -3.65 -8.51
CA PRO A 36 0.81 -2.95 -7.27
C PRO A 36 2.31 -2.82 -7.00
N PHE A 37 3.11 -3.77 -7.46
CA PHE A 37 4.58 -3.70 -7.33
C PHE A 37 5.18 -2.66 -8.27
N TYR A 38 4.66 -2.60 -9.50
CA TYR A 38 5.08 -1.59 -10.48
C TYR A 38 4.72 -0.19 -10.01
N ASN A 39 3.52 0.00 -9.48
CA ASN A 39 3.05 1.32 -9.05
C ASN A 39 3.85 1.85 -7.85
N GLN A 40 4.29 1.00 -6.93
CA GLN A 40 5.21 1.41 -5.87
C GLN A 40 6.60 1.77 -6.41
N ALA A 41 7.08 1.03 -7.40
CA ALA A 41 8.34 1.34 -8.07
C ALA A 41 8.24 2.63 -8.91
N PHE A 42 7.12 2.84 -9.58
CA PHE A 42 6.83 4.06 -10.33
C PHE A 42 6.83 5.29 -9.42
N GLU A 43 6.15 5.21 -8.28
CA GLU A 43 6.10 6.28 -7.29
C GLU A 43 7.49 6.64 -6.77
N GLU A 44 8.31 5.65 -6.41
CA GLU A 44 9.69 5.88 -5.98
C GLU A 44 10.54 6.47 -7.11
N PHE A 45 10.42 5.93 -8.33
CA PHE A 45 11.15 6.43 -9.48
C PHE A 45 10.85 7.91 -9.76
N VAL A 46 9.58 8.30 -9.76
CA VAL A 46 9.17 9.69 -9.95
C VAL A 46 9.68 10.57 -8.81
N PHE A 47 9.56 10.09 -7.56
CA PHE A 47 10.03 10.83 -6.40
C PHE A 47 11.54 11.13 -6.46
N GLU A 48 12.34 10.20 -6.96
CA GLU A 48 13.80 10.32 -7.01
C GLU A 48 14.31 11.07 -8.26
N ASN A 49 13.62 10.94 -9.40
CA ASN A 49 14.13 11.46 -10.68
C ASN A 49 13.53 12.79 -11.13
N TYR A 50 12.43 13.25 -10.51
CA TYR A 50 11.77 14.54 -10.83
C TYR A 50 11.83 15.49 -9.63
N ALA A 51 13.03 15.63 -9.02
CA ALA A 51 13.22 16.35 -7.76
C ALA A 51 12.95 17.85 -7.86
N GLU A 52 13.12 18.44 -9.04
CA GLU A 52 12.98 19.87 -9.26
C GLU A 52 11.53 20.33 -9.54
N ASP A 53 10.63 19.39 -9.77
CA ASP A 53 9.24 19.66 -10.15
C ASP A 53 8.26 19.26 -9.06
N ASP A 54 7.17 20.01 -8.95
CA ASP A 54 6.01 19.59 -8.19
C ASP A 54 5.20 18.59 -9.02
N VAL A 55 4.71 17.54 -8.38
CA VAL A 55 4.02 16.41 -9.06
C VAL A 55 2.70 16.13 -8.39
N PHE A 56 1.66 15.92 -9.20
CA PHE A 56 0.40 15.30 -8.78
C PHE A 56 -0.08 14.32 -9.84
N TYR A 57 -0.46 13.10 -9.44
CA TYR A 57 -1.06 12.13 -10.37
C TYR A 57 -1.97 11.13 -9.64
N LEU A 58 -2.83 10.47 -10.42
CA LEU A 58 -3.75 9.44 -9.94
C LEU A 58 -3.33 8.07 -10.48
N TRP A 59 -3.55 7.03 -9.67
CA TRP A 59 -3.23 5.66 -10.03
C TRP A 59 -4.14 4.65 -9.32
N GLN A 60 -4.18 3.42 -9.83
CA GLN A 60 -5.00 2.34 -9.28
C GLN A 60 -4.21 1.04 -9.23
N ASN A 61 -4.57 0.16 -8.31
CA ASN A 61 -4.06 -1.21 -8.24
C ASN A 61 -5.19 -2.21 -8.50
N ARG A 62 -4.86 -3.33 -9.14
CA ARG A 62 -5.63 -4.55 -8.96
C ARG A 62 -5.58 -4.98 -7.48
N PRO A 63 -6.47 -5.92 -7.03
CA PRO A 63 -6.52 -6.32 -5.62
C PRO A 63 -5.14 -6.60 -5.03
N ALA A 64 -4.82 -5.88 -3.95
CA ALA A 64 -3.55 -5.97 -3.23
C ALA A 64 -3.68 -5.42 -1.81
N ILE A 65 -2.91 -5.98 -0.88
CA ILE A 65 -2.66 -5.34 0.41
C ILE A 65 -1.38 -4.52 0.33
N VAL A 66 -1.44 -3.26 0.73
CA VAL A 66 -0.27 -2.38 0.82
C VAL A 66 0.02 -2.04 2.27
N VAL A 67 1.15 -2.56 2.78
CA VAL A 67 1.58 -2.34 4.17
C VAL A 67 2.55 -1.18 4.26
N GLY A 68 2.51 -0.46 5.38
CA GLY A 68 3.48 0.59 5.67
C GLY A 68 4.89 0.06 5.92
N CYS A 69 5.88 0.93 5.69
CA CYS A 69 7.32 0.59 5.78
C CYS A 69 7.70 -0.06 7.12
N TYR A 70 7.05 0.33 8.22
CA TYR A 70 7.37 -0.08 9.59
C TYR A 70 6.37 -1.06 10.20
N GLN A 71 5.52 -1.69 9.39
CA GLN A 71 4.50 -2.61 9.88
C GLN A 71 4.96 -4.07 9.92
N ASN A 72 4.44 -4.81 10.89
CA ASN A 72 4.55 -6.26 10.95
C ASN A 72 3.42 -6.87 10.12
N ILE A 73 3.75 -7.47 8.96
CA ILE A 73 2.77 -8.04 8.04
C ILE A 73 1.88 -9.08 8.73
N CYS A 74 2.48 -10.02 9.47
CA CYS A 74 1.72 -11.12 10.08
C CYS A 74 0.71 -10.65 11.13
N ARG A 75 0.94 -9.49 11.73
CA ARG A 75 0.00 -8.88 12.67
C ARG A 75 -1.11 -8.10 11.98
N GLU A 76 -0.80 -7.49 10.83
CA GLU A 76 -1.68 -6.53 10.16
C GLU A 76 -2.64 -7.18 9.16
N VAL A 77 -2.34 -8.40 8.70
CA VAL A 77 -3.10 -9.01 7.62
C VAL A 77 -3.41 -10.49 7.89
N ASN A 78 -4.55 -10.93 7.40
CA ASN A 78 -4.89 -12.35 7.35
C ASN A 78 -4.20 -13.01 6.15
N VAL A 79 -2.97 -13.51 6.38
CA VAL A 79 -2.12 -14.12 5.35
C VAL A 79 -2.81 -15.31 4.67
N HIS A 80 -3.60 -16.09 5.41
CA HIS A 80 -4.33 -17.23 4.85
C HIS A 80 -5.43 -16.81 3.89
N ALA A 81 -6.20 -15.77 4.25
CA ALA A 81 -7.25 -15.24 3.38
C ALA A 81 -6.64 -14.67 2.09
N LEU A 82 -5.52 -13.95 2.19
CA LEU A 82 -4.80 -13.40 1.04
C LEU A 82 -4.32 -14.51 0.10
N ARG A 83 -3.68 -15.55 0.63
CA ARG A 83 -3.18 -16.69 -0.17
C ARG A 83 -4.31 -17.42 -0.91
N ARG A 84 -5.41 -17.73 -0.22
CA ARG A 84 -6.57 -18.40 -0.85
C ARG A 84 -7.15 -17.62 -2.02
N ARG A 85 -7.08 -16.28 -1.98
CA ARG A 85 -7.60 -15.41 -3.04
C ARG A 85 -6.53 -14.91 -4.02
N GLY A 86 -5.28 -15.31 -3.84
CA GLY A 86 -4.18 -14.88 -4.71
C GLY A 86 -3.87 -13.38 -4.63
N VAL A 87 -4.20 -12.73 -3.50
CA VAL A 87 -3.99 -11.29 -3.29
C VAL A 87 -2.58 -11.05 -2.78
N PRO A 88 -1.74 -10.29 -3.49
CA PRO A 88 -0.38 -10.02 -3.08
C PRO A 88 -0.29 -9.01 -1.93
N VAL A 89 0.78 -9.13 -1.15
CA VAL A 89 1.20 -8.12 -0.17
C VAL A 89 2.36 -7.32 -0.74
N VAL A 90 2.26 -6.01 -0.69
CA VAL A 90 3.29 -5.07 -1.16
C VAL A 90 3.64 -4.12 -0.03
N ARG A 91 4.93 -3.86 0.19
CA ARG A 91 5.37 -2.87 1.18
C ARG A 91 5.71 -1.56 0.47
N ARG A 92 5.04 -0.47 0.87
CA ARG A 92 5.33 0.88 0.38
C ARG A 92 6.51 1.52 1.11
N MET A 93 7.05 2.60 0.56
CA MET A 93 8.18 3.30 1.15
C MET A 93 7.81 4.31 2.25
N THR A 94 6.54 4.64 2.39
CA THR A 94 6.02 5.51 3.45
C THR A 94 5.62 4.72 4.69
N GLY A 95 5.46 5.40 5.82
CA GLY A 95 4.90 4.83 7.04
C GLY A 95 3.39 4.61 6.99
N GLY A 96 2.74 4.68 8.15
CA GLY A 96 1.27 4.53 8.28
C GLY A 96 0.78 3.10 8.32
N GLY A 97 -0.55 2.94 8.34
CA GLY A 97 -1.26 1.67 8.45
C GLY A 97 -1.37 0.87 7.14
N THR A 98 -1.89 -0.35 7.27
CA THR A 98 -2.20 -1.23 6.13
C THR A 98 -3.47 -0.77 5.43
N VAL A 99 -3.48 -0.83 4.10
CA VAL A 99 -4.62 -0.54 3.25
C VAL A 99 -4.87 -1.66 2.25
N TYR A 100 -6.12 -1.84 1.87
CA TYR A 100 -6.52 -2.68 0.76
C TYR A 100 -6.75 -1.81 -0.47
N HIS A 101 -6.23 -2.23 -1.59
CA HIS A 101 -6.47 -1.63 -2.90
C HIS A 101 -7.17 -2.61 -3.81
N ASP A 102 -8.09 -2.10 -4.61
CA ASP A 102 -8.70 -2.75 -5.76
C ASP A 102 -8.95 -1.71 -6.87
N LEU A 103 -9.61 -2.10 -7.93
CA LEU A 103 -9.94 -1.17 -9.02
C LEU A 103 -11.05 -0.17 -8.65
N GLY A 104 -11.73 -0.36 -7.52
CA GLY A 104 -12.69 0.58 -6.94
C GLY A 104 -12.05 1.66 -6.07
N ASN A 105 -10.74 1.54 -5.77
CA ASN A 105 -9.97 2.53 -5.04
C ASN A 105 -9.12 3.37 -6.01
N VAL A 106 -9.17 4.69 -5.88
CA VAL A 106 -8.29 5.62 -6.59
C VAL A 106 -7.23 6.11 -5.63
N ASN A 107 -5.96 5.98 -6.01
CA ASN A 107 -4.86 6.55 -5.25
C ASN A 107 -4.45 7.89 -5.88
N TYR A 108 -4.01 8.82 -5.02
CA TYR A 108 -3.38 10.06 -5.45
C TYR A 108 -1.99 10.18 -4.84
N SER A 109 -1.08 10.84 -5.55
CA SER A 109 0.26 11.13 -5.05
C SER A 109 0.62 12.58 -5.35
N PHE A 110 1.05 13.30 -4.31
CA PHE A 110 1.74 14.57 -4.40
C PHE A 110 3.22 14.37 -4.09
N MET A 111 4.06 15.04 -4.83
CA MET A 111 5.50 15.14 -4.55
C MET A 111 5.88 16.59 -4.67
N LEU A 112 6.04 17.27 -3.53
CA LEU A 112 6.30 18.71 -3.49
C LEU A 112 7.64 18.99 -2.81
N ARG A 113 8.28 20.06 -3.20
CA ARG A 113 9.42 20.59 -2.44
C ARG A 113 8.92 21.14 -1.10
N ALA A 114 9.68 20.91 -0.05
CA ALA A 114 9.31 21.36 1.28
C ALA A 114 10.54 21.68 2.12
N ASP A 115 10.53 22.86 2.71
CA ASP A 115 11.58 23.35 3.57
C ASP A 115 11.27 23.09 5.06
N GLY A 116 10.72 21.92 5.41
CA GLY A 116 10.44 21.68 6.81
C GLY A 116 9.44 20.58 7.15
N ALA A 117 8.55 20.88 8.08
CA ALA A 117 7.65 19.90 8.71
C ALA A 117 6.68 19.24 7.74
N LEU A 118 6.30 18.00 8.05
CA LEU A 118 5.25 17.24 7.38
C LEU A 118 3.89 17.89 7.67
N ASP A 119 3.40 18.75 6.77
CA ASP A 119 2.06 19.35 6.86
C ASP A 119 1.07 18.50 6.04
N TYR A 120 0.19 17.79 6.75
CA TYR A 120 -0.85 17.00 6.10
C TYR A 120 -1.93 17.87 5.47
N ASP A 121 -2.25 19.01 6.07
CA ASP A 121 -3.34 19.89 5.62
C ASP A 121 -3.04 20.46 4.24
N HIS A 122 -1.80 20.85 3.99
CA HIS A 122 -1.36 21.33 2.69
C HIS A 122 -1.69 20.37 1.53
N PHE A 123 -1.70 19.05 1.80
CA PHE A 123 -1.98 18.00 0.82
C PHE A 123 -3.43 17.53 0.82
N LEU A 124 -4.09 17.56 1.98
CA LEU A 124 -5.48 17.13 2.10
C LEU A 124 -6.46 18.18 1.61
N ASP A 125 -6.20 19.46 1.88
CA ASP A 125 -7.11 20.55 1.54
C ASP A 125 -7.42 20.66 0.03
N PRO A 126 -6.46 20.55 -0.90
CA PRO A 126 -6.77 20.52 -2.33
C PRO A 126 -7.67 19.36 -2.73
N VAL A 127 -7.48 18.17 -2.15
CA VAL A 127 -8.30 17.00 -2.44
C VAL A 127 -9.71 17.17 -1.86
N ILE A 128 -9.82 17.64 -0.62
CA ILE A 128 -11.11 17.92 0.03
C ILE A 128 -11.87 18.99 -0.75
N ALA A 129 -11.21 20.08 -1.15
CA ALA A 129 -11.82 21.13 -1.94
C ALA A 129 -12.33 20.61 -3.30
N ALA A 130 -11.53 19.77 -3.98
CA ALA A 130 -11.92 19.15 -5.23
C ALA A 130 -13.16 18.25 -5.05
N LEU A 131 -13.18 17.39 -4.03
CA LEU A 131 -14.32 16.53 -3.72
C LEU A 131 -15.58 17.36 -3.43
N ASN A 132 -15.46 18.44 -2.65
CA ASN A 132 -16.58 19.33 -2.36
C ASN A 132 -17.12 20.04 -3.61
N ARG A 133 -16.26 20.49 -4.54
CA ARG A 133 -16.71 21.05 -5.82
C ARG A 133 -17.43 20.02 -6.70
N MET A 134 -17.10 18.74 -6.54
CA MET A 134 -17.80 17.62 -7.19
C MET A 134 -19.11 17.24 -6.51
N GLY A 135 -19.52 17.94 -5.44
CA GLY A 135 -20.73 17.66 -4.68
C GLY A 135 -20.59 16.55 -3.62
N ILE A 136 -19.36 16.13 -3.30
CA ILE A 136 -19.06 15.11 -2.31
C ILE A 136 -18.72 15.83 -0.99
N PRO A 137 -19.50 15.66 0.11
CA PRO A 137 -19.34 16.41 1.34
C PRO A 137 -18.17 15.90 2.19
N ALA A 138 -16.98 16.00 1.63
CA ALA A 138 -15.75 15.53 2.24
C ALA A 138 -15.20 16.56 3.25
N HIS A 139 -14.61 16.06 4.33
CA HIS A 139 -13.93 16.88 5.31
C HIS A 139 -12.76 16.12 5.95
N LYS A 140 -11.83 16.86 6.57
CA LYS A 140 -10.77 16.26 7.37
C LYS A 140 -11.36 15.69 8.65
N ASN A 141 -11.01 14.44 8.95
CA ASN A 141 -11.45 13.77 10.19
C ASN A 141 -10.29 13.67 11.19
N ARG A 142 -9.26 12.88 10.85
CA ARG A 142 -8.02 12.78 11.63
C ARG A 142 -6.92 13.54 10.90
N SER A 143 -5.73 13.61 11.50
CA SER A 143 -4.58 14.31 10.90
C SER A 143 -4.25 13.88 9.46
N CYS A 144 -4.56 12.63 9.09
CA CYS A 144 -4.21 12.03 7.80
C CYS A 144 -5.40 11.39 7.07
N ASP A 145 -6.64 11.63 7.51
CA ASP A 145 -7.83 10.98 6.99
C ASP A 145 -8.83 11.99 6.44
N ILE A 146 -9.49 11.63 5.32
CA ILE A 146 -10.68 12.34 4.81
C ILE A 146 -11.90 11.45 5.05
N ALA A 147 -13.02 12.07 5.42
CA ALA A 147 -14.27 11.39 5.74
C ALA A 147 -15.49 12.08 5.10
N ILE A 148 -16.59 11.33 5.05
CA ILE A 148 -17.96 11.82 4.82
C ILE A 148 -18.76 11.43 6.06
N GLY A 149 -19.33 12.42 6.76
CA GLY A 149 -19.91 12.19 8.09
C GLY A 149 -18.83 11.63 9.04
N ASP A 150 -19.11 10.52 9.68
CA ASP A 150 -18.21 9.83 10.61
C ASP A 150 -17.39 8.71 9.95
N ARG A 151 -17.56 8.48 8.64
CA ARG A 151 -16.96 7.37 7.92
C ARG A 151 -15.80 7.82 7.04
N LYS A 152 -14.69 7.15 7.19
CA LYS A 152 -13.48 7.43 6.42
C LYS A 152 -13.63 6.98 4.96
N ILE A 153 -13.22 7.86 4.04
CA ILE A 153 -13.12 7.59 2.60
C ILE A 153 -11.67 7.60 2.09
N SER A 154 -10.75 8.13 2.90
CA SER A 154 -9.33 8.26 2.52
C SER A 154 -8.44 8.12 3.75
N GLY A 155 -7.33 7.43 3.58
CA GLY A 155 -6.19 7.47 4.48
C GLY A 155 -4.94 7.85 3.70
N SER A 156 -4.06 8.64 4.30
CA SER A 156 -2.84 9.07 3.67
C SER A 156 -1.59 8.80 4.51
N ALA A 157 -0.44 8.83 3.85
CA ALA A 157 0.87 8.68 4.45
C ALA A 157 1.88 9.58 3.73
N GLN A 158 2.96 9.91 4.44
CA GLN A 158 3.99 10.79 3.94
C GLN A 158 5.39 10.21 4.14
N LYS A 159 6.32 10.68 3.31
CA LYS A 159 7.75 10.49 3.44
C LYS A 159 8.47 11.79 3.06
N ALA A 160 9.30 12.31 3.94
CA ALA A 160 10.21 13.39 3.63
C ALA A 160 11.61 12.85 3.36
N ALA A 161 12.21 13.24 2.26
CA ALA A 161 13.60 12.96 1.91
C ALA A 161 14.09 13.95 0.84
N GLY A 162 15.38 14.35 0.92
CA GLY A 162 16.01 15.18 -0.10
C GLY A 162 15.34 16.55 -0.32
N GLY A 163 14.79 17.19 0.72
CA GLY A 163 14.08 18.47 0.60
C GLY A 163 12.71 18.36 -0.10
N ARG A 164 12.14 17.14 -0.17
CA ARG A 164 10.84 16.88 -0.76
C ARG A 164 9.94 16.08 0.17
N ILE A 165 8.64 16.24 -0.02
CA ILE A 165 7.62 15.39 0.61
C ILE A 165 6.89 14.62 -0.47
N LEU A 166 6.86 13.29 -0.34
CA LEU A 166 5.87 12.42 -0.94
C LEU A 166 4.69 12.33 0.01
N HIS A 167 3.52 12.72 -0.45
CA HIS A 167 2.25 12.48 0.21
C HIS A 167 1.35 11.69 -0.73
N HIS A 168 0.89 10.53 -0.30
CA HIS A 168 -0.06 9.75 -1.05
C HIS A 168 -1.26 9.35 -0.18
N GLY A 169 -2.39 9.17 -0.83
CA GLY A 169 -3.61 8.74 -0.18
C GLY A 169 -4.48 7.87 -1.06
N THR A 170 -5.42 7.20 -0.41
CA THR A 170 -6.48 6.40 -1.04
C THR A 170 -7.76 7.21 -1.15
N LEU A 171 -8.61 6.90 -2.11
CA LEU A 171 -10.00 7.36 -2.19
C LEU A 171 -10.85 6.13 -2.47
N LEU A 172 -11.61 5.68 -1.48
CA LEU A 172 -12.53 4.56 -1.59
C LEU A 172 -13.73 5.01 -2.42
N PHE A 173 -13.68 4.81 -3.74
CA PHE A 173 -14.77 5.22 -4.61
C PHE A 173 -15.88 4.16 -4.66
N GLU A 174 -15.53 2.93 -5.04
CA GLU A 174 -16.43 1.75 -5.09
C GLU A 174 -15.66 0.45 -4.72
N SER A 175 -14.81 0.53 -3.70
CA SER A 175 -13.98 -0.59 -3.25
C SER A 175 -14.80 -1.69 -2.62
N ASP A 176 -14.34 -2.94 -2.74
CA ASP A 176 -14.89 -4.10 -2.04
C ASP A 176 -14.52 -4.06 -0.55
N LEU A 177 -15.39 -3.41 0.24
CA LEU A 177 -15.19 -3.24 1.69
C LEU A 177 -15.27 -4.57 2.44
N ALA A 178 -15.99 -5.57 1.92
CA ALA A 178 -16.03 -6.90 2.52
C ALA A 178 -14.67 -7.62 2.40
N SER A 179 -14.00 -7.47 1.27
CA SER A 179 -12.62 -7.95 1.09
C SER A 179 -11.62 -7.19 1.96
N LEU A 180 -11.76 -5.86 2.10
CA LEU A 180 -10.98 -5.07 3.03
C LEU A 180 -11.06 -5.68 4.44
N ASP A 181 -12.28 -5.89 4.97
CA ASP A 181 -12.50 -6.46 6.30
C ASP A 181 -11.91 -7.87 6.42
N ALA A 182 -12.11 -8.72 5.43
CA ALA A 182 -11.62 -10.10 5.45
C ALA A 182 -10.08 -10.19 5.45
N PHE A 183 -9.40 -9.28 4.76
CA PHE A 183 -7.94 -9.29 4.64
C PHE A 183 -7.23 -8.53 5.76
N THR A 184 -7.87 -7.53 6.34
CA THR A 184 -7.36 -6.75 7.45
C THR A 184 -8.05 -7.11 8.77
N ALA A 185 -8.90 -8.15 8.77
CA ALA A 185 -9.48 -8.67 10.00
C ALA A 185 -8.30 -9.01 10.92
N HIS A 186 -8.06 -8.10 11.81
CA HIS A 186 -7.16 -8.28 12.92
C HIS A 186 -7.74 -9.42 13.74
N ALA A 187 -7.35 -10.63 13.42
CA ALA A 187 -7.40 -11.66 14.41
C ALA A 187 -6.78 -10.99 15.62
N LYS A 188 -7.54 -10.84 16.69
CA LYS A 188 -7.12 -10.26 17.97
C LYS A 188 -5.81 -10.90 18.35
N ASN A 189 -4.70 -10.32 17.87
CA ASN A 189 -3.46 -11.04 17.81
C ASN A 189 -2.55 -10.52 18.92
N ASP A 190 -2.99 -10.76 20.17
CA ASP A 190 -2.14 -10.67 21.36
C ASP A 190 -0.93 -11.63 21.28
N ALA A 191 -0.93 -12.53 20.30
CA ALA A 191 0.17 -13.43 20.00
C ALA A 191 1.45 -12.72 19.54
N PHE A 192 1.35 -11.51 18.95
CA PHE A 192 2.53 -10.76 18.47
C PHE A 192 2.95 -9.67 19.45
N GLN A 193 4.19 -9.74 19.92
CA GLN A 193 4.86 -8.64 20.62
C GLN A 193 5.83 -7.95 19.67
N THR A 194 5.46 -6.78 19.18
CA THR A 194 6.22 -6.02 18.18
C THR A 194 6.22 -4.53 18.50
N LYS A 195 7.29 -3.84 18.07
CA LYS A 195 7.38 -2.36 18.05
C LYS A 195 6.91 -1.77 16.71
N GLY A 196 6.38 -2.59 15.81
CA GLY A 196 5.86 -2.13 14.51
C GLY A 196 4.68 -1.18 14.67
N THR A 197 4.52 -0.27 13.72
CA THR A 197 3.38 0.64 13.64
C THR A 197 2.09 -0.17 13.47
N LEU A 198 1.06 0.17 14.22
CA LEU A 198 -0.26 -0.47 14.13
C LEU A 198 -1.18 0.32 13.21
N SER A 199 -2.07 -0.38 12.51
CA SER A 199 -3.18 0.24 11.79
C SER A 199 -4.23 0.77 12.77
N ALA A 200 -4.75 1.97 12.49
CA ALA A 200 -5.89 2.51 13.23
C ALA A 200 -7.20 1.89 12.70
N ILE A 201 -7.96 1.30 13.59
CA ILE A 201 -9.29 0.78 13.25
C ILE A 201 -10.23 1.97 13.05
N CYS A 202 -10.97 1.98 11.95
CA CYS A 202 -11.98 3.00 11.62
C CYS A 202 -13.08 2.41 10.74
N THR A 203 -14.27 2.98 10.85
CA THR A 203 -15.37 2.69 9.93
C THR A 203 -15.12 3.40 8.61
N VAL A 204 -15.29 2.69 7.51
CA VAL A 204 -15.08 3.20 6.15
C VAL A 204 -16.39 3.25 5.36
N THR A 205 -16.41 4.00 4.27
CA THR A 205 -17.50 4.03 3.29
C THR A 205 -16.94 4.31 1.89
N ASN A 206 -17.70 3.96 0.87
CA ASN A 206 -17.39 4.33 -0.50
C ASN A 206 -17.94 5.72 -0.85
N ILE A 207 -17.21 6.49 -1.60
CA ILE A 207 -17.63 7.80 -2.12
C ILE A 207 -18.89 7.66 -2.98
N ARG A 208 -18.97 6.60 -3.79
CA ARG A 208 -20.10 6.32 -4.67
C ARG A 208 -21.46 6.30 -3.95
N ASP A 209 -21.48 5.81 -2.71
CA ASP A 209 -22.69 5.68 -1.90
C ASP A 209 -23.25 7.04 -1.45
N HIS A 210 -22.50 8.13 -1.64
CA HIS A 210 -22.84 9.49 -1.24
C HIS A 210 -23.01 10.45 -2.43
N LEU A 211 -22.97 9.94 -3.64
CA LEU A 211 -23.21 10.75 -4.84
C LEU A 211 -24.70 10.99 -5.06
N ALA A 212 -25.05 12.23 -5.38
CA ALA A 212 -26.42 12.57 -5.77
C ALA A 212 -26.78 11.98 -7.15
N GLU A 213 -25.83 11.95 -8.06
CA GLU A 213 -25.97 11.41 -9.41
C GLU A 213 -24.93 10.29 -9.63
N PRO A 214 -25.30 9.18 -10.30
CA PRO A 214 -24.37 8.11 -10.60
C PRO A 214 -23.18 8.61 -11.42
N MET A 215 -21.98 8.17 -11.05
CA MET A 215 -20.74 8.49 -11.72
C MET A 215 -19.89 7.24 -11.87
N SER A 216 -19.23 7.08 -13.03
CA SER A 216 -18.24 6.02 -13.19
C SER A 216 -16.93 6.39 -12.50
N ILE A 217 -16.12 5.37 -12.14
CA ILE A 217 -14.79 5.62 -11.55
C ILE A 217 -13.87 6.35 -12.55
N ALA A 218 -14.06 6.15 -13.85
CA ALA A 218 -13.31 6.85 -14.88
C ALA A 218 -13.65 8.35 -14.90
N ASP A 219 -14.94 8.68 -14.82
CA ASP A 219 -15.39 10.08 -14.72
C ASP A 219 -14.95 10.71 -13.41
N PHE A 220 -15.03 9.98 -12.30
CA PHE A 220 -14.53 10.44 -11.00
C PHE A 220 -13.05 10.81 -11.08
N ARG A 221 -12.21 9.92 -11.63
CA ARG A 221 -10.77 10.18 -11.81
C ARG A 221 -10.51 11.40 -12.68
N SER A 222 -11.21 11.50 -13.82
CA SER A 222 -11.04 12.62 -14.77
C SER A 222 -11.43 13.95 -14.13
N ARG A 223 -12.55 14.00 -13.42
CA ARG A 223 -13.01 15.20 -12.71
C ARG A 223 -12.08 15.58 -11.57
N LEU A 224 -11.66 14.60 -10.73
CA LEU A 224 -10.74 14.86 -9.62
C LEU A 224 -9.41 15.42 -10.13
N LEU A 225 -8.88 14.87 -11.22
CA LEU A 225 -7.65 15.34 -11.83
C LEU A 225 -7.79 16.79 -12.32
N ALA A 226 -8.89 17.11 -13.00
CA ALA A 226 -9.20 18.46 -13.48
C ALA A 226 -9.40 19.48 -12.34
N GLU A 227 -9.95 19.04 -11.21
CA GLU A 227 -10.19 19.90 -10.05
C GLU A 227 -8.94 20.18 -9.22
N VAL A 228 -7.98 19.27 -9.22
CA VAL A 228 -6.74 19.42 -8.42
C VAL A 228 -5.61 20.08 -9.24
N LEU A 229 -5.50 19.75 -10.52
CA LEU A 229 -4.40 20.27 -11.34
C LEU A 229 -4.60 21.75 -11.73
N PRO A 230 -3.54 22.58 -11.65
CA PRO A 230 -3.60 23.93 -12.19
C PRO A 230 -3.70 23.90 -13.72
N ALA A 231 -4.27 24.97 -14.31
CA ALA A 231 -4.49 25.06 -15.76
C ALA A 231 -3.19 24.93 -16.60
N ASN A 232 -2.05 25.29 -16.04
CA ASN A 232 -0.74 25.23 -16.69
C ASN A 232 0.08 23.97 -16.36
N HIS A 233 -0.57 22.91 -15.87
CA HIS A 233 0.10 21.63 -15.62
C HIS A 233 0.66 21.01 -16.90
N VAL A 234 1.60 20.11 -16.77
CA VAL A 234 2.22 19.39 -17.87
C VAL A 234 2.04 17.89 -17.72
N CYS A 235 1.45 17.28 -18.72
CA CYS A 235 1.37 15.84 -18.84
C CYS A 235 2.73 15.25 -19.24
N VAL A 236 3.19 14.24 -18.50
CA VAL A 236 4.45 13.55 -18.74
C VAL A 236 4.19 12.06 -18.92
N GLU A 237 4.77 11.50 -19.95
CA GLU A 237 4.88 10.06 -20.12
C GLU A 237 6.35 9.64 -19.94
N LEU A 238 6.57 8.54 -19.24
CA LEU A 238 7.93 7.99 -19.11
C LEU A 238 8.41 7.45 -20.46
N THR A 239 9.67 7.65 -20.78
CA THR A 239 10.31 6.99 -21.93
C THR A 239 10.40 5.48 -21.71
N ASP A 240 10.73 4.73 -22.77
CA ASP A 240 10.89 3.27 -22.65
C ASP A 240 12.04 2.88 -21.75
N GLU A 241 13.12 3.67 -21.73
CA GLU A 241 14.25 3.51 -20.83
C GLU A 241 13.85 3.75 -19.37
N GLN A 242 13.08 4.79 -19.11
CA GLN A 242 12.57 5.09 -17.78
C GLN A 242 11.59 4.00 -17.31
N ARG A 243 10.69 3.55 -18.18
CA ARG A 243 9.82 2.40 -17.91
C ARG A 243 10.61 1.12 -17.62
N ALA A 244 11.74 0.92 -18.30
CA ALA A 244 12.64 -0.21 -18.02
C ALA A 244 13.30 -0.09 -16.64
N GLN A 245 13.69 1.12 -16.23
CA GLN A 245 14.23 1.38 -14.89
C GLN A 245 13.18 1.13 -13.80
N VAL A 246 11.93 1.56 -13.99
CA VAL A 246 10.81 1.24 -13.09
C VAL A 246 10.60 -0.28 -12.99
N ARG A 247 10.62 -1.01 -14.12
CA ARG A 247 10.50 -2.48 -14.11
C ARG A 247 11.65 -3.15 -13.37
N LYS A 248 12.88 -2.62 -13.51
CA LYS A 248 14.04 -3.10 -12.77
C LYS A 248 13.85 -2.90 -11.27
N LEU A 249 13.51 -1.68 -10.84
CA LEU A 249 13.23 -1.34 -9.44
C LEU A 249 12.09 -2.21 -8.85
N ARG A 250 11.01 -2.42 -9.61
CA ARG A 250 9.93 -3.34 -9.24
C ARG A 250 10.47 -4.74 -8.91
N ASN A 251 11.31 -5.29 -9.80
CA ASN A 251 11.78 -6.67 -9.68
C ASN A 251 12.83 -6.82 -8.57
N GLU A 252 13.77 -5.89 -8.46
CA GLU A 252 14.89 -5.96 -7.52
C GLU A 252 14.51 -5.57 -6.10
N LYS A 253 13.52 -4.68 -5.93
CA LYS A 253 13.09 -4.19 -4.63
C LYS A 253 11.68 -4.66 -4.27
N TYR A 254 10.66 -4.15 -4.95
CA TYR A 254 9.28 -4.30 -4.49
C TYR A 254 8.77 -5.73 -4.55
N ARG A 255 9.26 -6.55 -5.47
CA ARG A 255 8.97 -7.98 -5.54
C ARG A 255 9.92 -8.83 -4.69
N SER A 256 10.98 -8.26 -4.15
CA SER A 256 11.92 -9.02 -3.35
C SER A 256 11.32 -9.37 -1.98
N TRP A 257 11.66 -10.57 -1.50
CA TRP A 257 11.32 -10.98 -0.15
C TRP A 257 11.99 -10.06 0.87
N ASP A 258 13.24 -9.63 0.63
CA ASP A 258 14.01 -8.78 1.54
C ASP A 258 13.29 -7.45 1.82
N TRP A 259 12.65 -6.85 0.82
CA TRP A 259 11.89 -5.62 0.99
C TRP A 259 10.55 -5.86 1.65
N THR A 260 9.76 -6.83 1.17
CA THR A 260 8.39 -7.01 1.64
C THR A 260 8.34 -7.66 3.02
N TRP A 261 8.92 -8.83 3.16
CA TRP A 261 8.88 -9.64 4.39
C TRP A 261 10.09 -9.41 5.29
N GLY A 262 11.30 -9.33 4.73
CA GLY A 262 12.55 -9.12 5.44
C GLY A 262 12.63 -7.79 6.20
N LYS A 263 11.90 -6.77 5.76
CA LYS A 263 11.76 -5.48 6.44
C LYS A 263 10.78 -5.51 7.63
N THR A 264 10.09 -6.61 7.86
CA THR A 264 9.19 -6.74 9.03
C THR A 264 9.98 -6.46 10.32
N PRO A 265 9.51 -5.54 11.18
CA PRO A 265 10.15 -5.25 12.46
C PRO A 265 10.34 -6.52 13.29
N THR A 266 11.38 -6.55 14.08
CA THR A 266 11.62 -7.67 15.02
C THR A 266 10.43 -7.88 15.95
N PHE A 267 10.02 -9.14 16.11
CA PHE A 267 8.91 -9.50 16.98
C PHE A 267 9.11 -10.88 17.61
N SER A 268 8.40 -11.14 18.69
CA SER A 268 8.13 -12.47 19.22
C SER A 268 6.67 -12.83 19.00
N TYR A 269 6.45 -14.12 18.84
CA TYR A 269 5.15 -14.71 18.61
C TYR A 269 4.94 -15.87 19.55
N ALA A 270 3.75 -15.99 20.13
CA ALA A 270 3.32 -17.16 20.88
C ALA A 270 1.81 -17.31 20.75
N ARG A 271 1.35 -18.50 20.39
CA ARG A 271 -0.07 -18.82 20.25
C ARG A 271 -0.36 -20.22 20.77
N GLU A 272 -1.45 -20.34 21.50
CA GLU A 272 -1.98 -21.60 21.97
C GLU A 272 -3.27 -21.94 21.24
N GLY A 273 -3.58 -23.21 21.13
CA GLY A 273 -4.78 -23.71 20.48
C GLY A 273 -4.87 -25.21 20.47
N SER A 274 -5.47 -25.76 19.41
CA SER A 274 -5.67 -27.18 19.24
C SER A 274 -5.24 -27.63 17.85
N PHE A 275 -4.49 -28.71 17.76
CA PHE A 275 -4.10 -29.36 16.53
C PHE A 275 -4.52 -30.84 16.59
N ALA A 276 -5.27 -31.31 15.61
CA ALA A 276 -5.84 -32.67 15.62
C ALA A 276 -6.63 -33.00 16.90
N GLY A 277 -7.29 -31.99 17.50
CA GLY A 277 -8.07 -32.17 18.74
C GLY A 277 -7.23 -32.24 20.02
N GLN A 278 -5.91 -32.01 19.94
CA GLN A 278 -5.01 -32.02 21.09
C GLN A 278 -4.35 -30.62 21.29
N PRO A 279 -3.91 -30.28 22.50
CA PRO A 279 -3.25 -29.01 22.76
C PRO A 279 -2.08 -28.76 21.81
N LEU A 280 -2.00 -27.53 21.34
CA LEU A 280 -0.90 -27.01 20.54
C LEU A 280 -0.43 -25.69 21.10
N ARG A 281 0.88 -25.53 21.23
CA ARG A 281 1.53 -24.25 21.48
C ARG A 281 2.62 -24.02 20.45
N VAL A 282 2.61 -22.84 19.82
CA VAL A 282 3.63 -22.42 18.86
C VAL A 282 4.23 -21.13 19.34
N SER A 283 5.57 -21.06 19.36
CA SER A 283 6.29 -19.83 19.69
C SER A 283 7.54 -19.71 18.84
N TYR A 284 7.91 -18.47 18.51
CA TYR A 284 9.16 -18.13 17.80
C TYR A 284 9.48 -16.66 17.93
N LYS A 285 10.70 -16.30 17.57
CA LYS A 285 11.12 -14.91 17.31
C LYS A 285 11.39 -14.74 15.82
N ALA A 286 11.23 -13.50 15.33
CA ALA A 286 11.61 -13.16 13.97
C ALA A 286 12.41 -11.86 13.97
N LYS A 287 13.56 -11.88 13.29
CA LYS A 287 14.43 -10.72 13.08
C LYS A 287 14.83 -10.64 11.63
N LYS A 288 14.59 -9.49 10.99
CA LYS A 288 14.80 -9.31 9.55
C LYS A 288 14.09 -10.42 8.74
N GLY A 289 12.88 -10.81 9.17
CA GLY A 289 12.09 -11.84 8.54
C GLY A 289 12.65 -13.27 8.66
N VAL A 290 13.65 -13.53 9.49
CA VAL A 290 14.22 -14.86 9.75
C VAL A 290 13.78 -15.35 11.12
N LEU A 291 13.29 -16.59 11.21
CA LEU A 291 12.80 -17.21 12.44
C LEU A 291 13.94 -17.73 13.31
N SER A 292 13.78 -17.61 14.61
CA SER A 292 14.66 -18.17 15.63
C SER A 292 13.88 -18.55 16.88
N ASP A 293 14.48 -19.35 17.75
CA ASP A 293 13.88 -19.83 19.01
C ASP A 293 12.50 -20.46 18.78
N ALA A 294 12.33 -21.13 17.64
CA ALA A 294 11.07 -21.75 17.26
C ALA A 294 10.82 -23.03 18.08
N CYS A 295 9.62 -23.10 18.65
CA CYS A 295 9.16 -24.23 19.44
C CYS A 295 7.71 -24.54 19.06
N ILE A 296 7.42 -25.82 18.83
CA ILE A 296 6.06 -26.36 18.69
C ILE A 296 5.89 -27.46 19.72
N GLU A 297 4.96 -27.25 20.63
CA GLU A 297 4.56 -28.24 21.65
C GLU A 297 3.22 -28.85 21.24
N SER A 298 3.22 -30.12 20.84
CA SER A 298 2.04 -30.90 20.48
C SER A 298 2.37 -32.39 20.53
N PRO A 299 1.43 -33.27 20.96
CA PRO A 299 1.64 -34.71 20.93
C PRO A 299 1.86 -35.29 19.53
N PHE A 300 1.46 -34.59 18.49
CA PHE A 300 1.51 -35.06 17.09
C PHE A 300 2.64 -34.43 16.26
N ILE A 301 3.40 -33.51 16.82
CA ILE A 301 4.50 -32.83 16.12
C ILE A 301 5.81 -33.11 16.85
N ASP A 302 6.78 -33.64 16.13
CA ASP A 302 8.15 -33.76 16.62
C ASP A 302 8.78 -32.38 16.84
N ALA A 303 8.95 -32.01 18.10
CA ALA A 303 9.42 -30.70 18.53
C ALA A 303 10.86 -30.42 18.05
N GLU A 304 11.75 -31.42 18.08
CA GLU A 304 13.14 -31.25 17.64
C GLU A 304 13.20 -31.02 16.12
N ARG A 305 12.43 -31.82 15.37
CA ARG A 305 12.31 -31.65 13.93
C ARG A 305 11.67 -30.31 13.57
N ALA A 306 10.64 -29.89 14.30
CA ALA A 306 10.02 -28.59 14.08
C ALA A 306 11.01 -27.43 14.30
N ALA A 307 11.77 -27.47 15.40
CA ALA A 307 12.81 -26.49 15.68
C ALA A 307 13.90 -26.49 14.60
N LEU A 308 14.34 -27.66 14.13
CA LEU A 308 15.34 -27.78 13.07
C LEU A 308 14.88 -27.15 11.75
N LEU A 309 13.62 -27.35 11.35
CA LEU A 309 13.09 -26.85 10.09
C LEU A 309 12.72 -25.35 10.16
N LEU A 310 12.27 -24.86 11.29
CA LEU A 310 11.81 -23.48 11.46
C LEU A 310 12.94 -22.51 11.75
N ASN A 311 13.93 -22.87 12.57
CA ASN A 311 15.04 -21.96 12.90
C ASN A 311 15.91 -21.70 11.67
N GLY A 312 16.12 -20.44 11.37
CA GLY A 312 16.83 -19.97 10.17
C GLY A 312 15.95 -19.91 8.91
N SER A 313 14.70 -20.40 8.97
CA SER A 313 13.75 -20.25 7.85
C SER A 313 13.29 -18.81 7.69
N ARG A 314 12.91 -18.45 6.47
CA ARG A 314 12.35 -17.14 6.15
C ARG A 314 10.88 -17.08 6.54
N LEU A 315 10.46 -15.91 7.00
CA LEU A 315 9.05 -15.54 7.15
C LEU A 315 8.45 -15.37 5.74
N ASP A 316 8.14 -16.49 5.13
CA ASP A 316 7.63 -16.61 3.78
C ASP A 316 6.49 -17.63 3.77
N PRO A 317 5.25 -17.21 3.39
CA PRO A 317 4.11 -18.09 3.45
C PRO A 317 4.27 -19.40 2.68
N ASP A 318 4.97 -19.39 1.53
CA ASP A 318 5.16 -20.59 0.71
C ASP A 318 6.23 -21.51 1.30
N GLY A 319 7.31 -20.94 1.84
CA GLY A 319 8.34 -21.68 2.57
C GLY A 319 7.79 -22.32 3.83
N LEU A 320 7.05 -21.58 4.64
CA LEU A 320 6.42 -22.08 5.86
C LEU A 320 5.36 -23.16 5.57
N GLN A 321 4.59 -23.04 4.49
CA GLN A 321 3.65 -24.09 4.08
C GLN A 321 4.37 -25.42 3.78
N LYS A 322 5.55 -25.38 3.14
CA LYS A 322 6.36 -26.59 2.88
C LYS A 322 6.85 -27.23 4.19
N ILE A 323 7.27 -26.38 5.15
CA ILE A 323 7.67 -26.85 6.48
C ILE A 323 6.48 -27.49 7.21
N CYS A 324 5.32 -26.84 7.19
CA CYS A 324 4.09 -27.40 7.76
C CYS A 324 3.73 -28.76 7.14
N PHE A 325 3.90 -28.88 5.82
CA PHE A 325 3.64 -30.16 5.13
C PHE A 325 4.63 -31.25 5.57
N ALA A 326 5.91 -30.90 5.75
CA ALA A 326 6.92 -31.84 6.24
C ALA A 326 6.69 -32.28 7.69
N LEU A 327 6.02 -31.45 8.51
CA LEU A 327 5.72 -31.74 9.92
C LEU A 327 4.37 -32.43 10.14
N ALA A 328 3.36 -32.09 9.36
CA ALA A 328 1.95 -32.43 9.62
C ALA A 328 1.22 -33.10 8.44
N GLY A 329 1.89 -33.30 7.28
CA GLY A 329 1.31 -33.95 6.11
C GLY A 329 0.05 -33.23 5.63
N GLU A 330 -1.05 -33.95 5.48
CA GLU A 330 -2.34 -33.41 5.01
C GLU A 330 -2.95 -32.36 5.94
N ARG A 331 -2.52 -32.31 7.21
CA ARG A 331 -2.92 -31.26 8.17
C ARG A 331 -2.04 -30.01 8.16
N ALA A 332 -1.19 -29.87 7.16
CA ALA A 332 -0.30 -28.69 7.01
C ALA A 332 -1.06 -27.35 7.07
N GLY A 333 -2.27 -27.30 6.50
CA GLY A 333 -3.10 -26.09 6.53
C GLY A 333 -3.52 -25.70 7.94
N GLU A 334 -3.91 -26.68 8.77
CA GLU A 334 -4.27 -26.46 10.17
C GLU A 334 -3.06 -25.95 10.98
N LEU A 335 -1.87 -26.54 10.81
CA LEU A 335 -0.65 -26.10 11.49
C LEU A 335 -0.22 -24.70 11.03
N MET A 336 -0.37 -24.42 9.73
CA MET A 336 -0.02 -23.13 9.18
C MET A 336 -0.83 -21.97 9.81
N GLU A 337 -2.11 -22.21 10.18
CA GLU A 337 -2.94 -21.20 10.85
C GLU A 337 -2.38 -20.74 12.20
N TYR A 338 -1.52 -21.56 12.80
CA TYR A 338 -0.83 -21.23 14.06
C TYR A 338 0.56 -20.64 13.87
N LEU A 339 1.09 -20.60 12.67
CA LEU A 339 2.42 -20.05 12.38
C LEU A 339 2.37 -18.61 11.84
N MET A 340 1.22 -18.20 11.28
CA MET A 340 1.08 -16.85 10.67
C MET A 340 -0.29 -16.23 10.96
#